data_d71f4ce4d2792e11a923d7d145516045
#
_entry.id   d71f4ce4d2792e11a923d7d145516045
#
_cell.length_a   1.000
_cell.length_b   1.000
_cell.length_c   1.000
_cell.angle_alpha   90.00
_cell.angle_beta   90.00
_cell.angle_gamma   90.00
#
_symmetry.space_group_name_H-M   'P 1'
#
loop_
_entity.id
_entity.type
_entity.pdbx_description
1 polymer ?
#
loop_
_entity_poly.entity_id
_entity_poly.type
_entity_poly.pdbx_seq_one_letter_code
_entity_poly.pdbx_strand_id
1 'polypeptide(L)'
;MEALRQGLKEDIMDVIATDHAPHTKQDKNQSMQKAPFGIVGIETVAALTYSELVLKGYLTPMQMAEKMSYNPAKVIGSDRGSLEVGKDADIVIFNPKKTYQIDKNNFASKGRNTPFDGRTVTGEVEYTICGGKMIYEKEMTGEKA
;
A
#
# COMPACT_ATOMS: atom_id res chain seq x y z
N MET A 1 14.80 3.54 -12.65
CA MET A 1 13.61 3.96 -11.86
C MET A 1 12.58 4.68 -12.74
N GLU A 2 12.98 5.68 -13.52
CA GLU A 2 12.07 6.45 -14.40
C GLU A 2 11.34 5.58 -15.44
N ALA A 3 12.05 4.67 -16.10
CA ALA A 3 11.45 3.74 -17.07
C ALA A 3 10.31 2.88 -16.47
N LEU A 4 10.39 2.49 -15.19
CA LEU A 4 9.32 1.75 -14.53
C LEU A 4 8.08 2.64 -14.29
N ARG A 5 8.29 3.90 -13.89
CA ARG A 5 7.19 4.86 -13.72
C ARG A 5 6.49 5.13 -15.05
N GLN A 6 7.27 5.31 -16.11
CA GLN A 6 6.74 5.50 -17.45
C GLN A 6 5.98 4.25 -17.93
N GLY A 7 6.50 3.04 -17.69
CA GLY A 7 5.81 1.79 -18.01
C GLY A 7 4.47 1.63 -17.29
N LEU A 8 4.34 2.09 -16.04
CA LEU A 8 3.07 2.15 -15.33
C LEU A 8 2.10 3.16 -15.97
N LYS A 9 2.61 4.33 -16.35
CA LYS A 9 1.83 5.40 -16.97
C LYS A 9 1.31 5.00 -18.36
N GLU A 10 2.09 4.25 -19.11
CA GLU A 10 1.78 3.79 -20.49
C GLU A 10 1.04 2.45 -20.52
N ASP A 11 0.56 1.95 -19.37
CA ASP A 11 -0.12 0.65 -19.23
C ASP A 11 0.67 -0.57 -19.75
N ILE A 12 2.00 -0.47 -19.79
CA ILE A 12 2.89 -1.62 -20.08
C ILE A 12 2.98 -2.53 -18.83
N MET A 13 2.82 -1.97 -17.65
CA MET A 13 2.80 -2.70 -16.38
C MET A 13 1.41 -2.64 -15.76
N ASP A 14 0.82 -3.82 -15.53
CA ASP A 14 -0.59 -3.94 -15.15
C ASP A 14 -0.83 -3.84 -13.64
N VAL A 15 0.14 -4.24 -12.82
CA VAL A 15 -0.04 -4.47 -11.38
C VAL A 15 1.06 -3.81 -10.57
N ILE A 16 0.68 -3.25 -9.43
CA ILE A 16 1.59 -2.83 -8.35
C ILE A 16 1.43 -3.83 -7.21
N ALA A 17 2.51 -4.56 -6.91
CA ALA A 17 2.58 -5.54 -5.83
C ALA A 17 3.65 -5.16 -4.80
N THR A 18 3.47 -5.61 -3.55
CA THR A 18 4.37 -5.24 -2.45
C THR A 18 5.51 -6.21 -2.25
N ASP A 19 5.34 -7.46 -2.65
CA ASP A 19 6.24 -8.57 -2.22
C ASP A 19 6.53 -8.50 -0.70
N HIS A 20 5.46 -8.35 0.12
CA HIS A 20 5.55 -8.18 1.57
C HIS A 20 6.31 -9.35 2.22
N ALA A 21 7.53 -9.10 2.65
CA ALA A 21 8.44 -10.09 3.20
C ALA A 21 8.93 -9.68 4.61
N PRO A 22 8.13 -9.95 5.66
CA PRO A 22 8.54 -9.66 7.03
C PRO A 22 9.63 -10.64 7.50
N HIS A 23 10.67 -10.08 8.09
CA HIS A 23 11.77 -10.82 8.71
C HIS A 23 11.98 -10.35 10.14
N THR A 24 12.57 -11.23 10.96
CA THR A 24 12.92 -10.88 12.33
C THR A 24 14.09 -9.88 12.36
N LYS A 25 14.21 -9.13 13.45
CA LYS A 25 15.38 -8.27 13.66
C LYS A 25 16.68 -9.06 13.62
N GLN A 26 16.64 -10.29 14.10
CA GLN A 26 17.80 -11.20 14.16
C GLN A 26 18.26 -11.60 12.75
N ASP A 27 17.29 -11.95 11.87
CA ASP A 27 17.59 -12.31 10.48
C ASP A 27 18.16 -11.12 9.69
N LYS A 28 17.61 -9.92 9.91
CA LYS A 28 18.06 -8.71 9.21
C LYS A 28 19.37 -8.13 9.76
N ASN A 29 19.72 -8.44 11.00
CA ASN A 29 20.95 -7.92 11.64
C ASN A 29 22.17 -8.82 11.35
N GLN A 30 22.34 -9.21 10.08
CA GLN A 30 23.44 -10.00 9.58
C GLN A 30 24.19 -9.23 8.49
N SER A 31 25.30 -9.79 8.01
CA SER A 31 25.99 -9.23 6.84
C SER A 31 25.08 -9.25 5.59
N MET A 32 25.34 -8.35 4.65
CA MET A 32 24.57 -8.23 3.41
C MET A 32 24.44 -9.56 2.64
N GLN A 33 25.47 -10.42 2.72
CA GLN A 33 25.49 -11.74 2.05
C GLN A 33 24.61 -12.78 2.76
N LYS A 34 24.33 -12.62 4.04
CA LYS A 34 23.60 -13.59 4.87
C LYS A 34 22.17 -13.14 5.21
N ALA A 35 21.92 -11.83 5.25
CA ALA A 35 20.60 -11.32 5.54
C ALA A 35 19.61 -11.70 4.42
N PRO A 36 18.43 -12.23 4.75
CA PRO A 36 17.41 -12.55 3.74
C PRO A 36 16.95 -11.29 3.02
N PHE A 37 16.61 -11.44 1.73
CA PHE A 37 16.00 -10.37 0.94
C PHE A 37 14.57 -10.09 1.42
N GLY A 38 14.06 -8.91 1.06
CA GLY A 38 12.68 -8.51 1.30
C GLY A 38 12.52 -7.40 2.32
N ILE A 39 11.39 -6.72 2.20
CA ILE A 39 10.94 -5.64 3.07
C ILE A 39 9.45 -5.83 3.41
N VAL A 40 9.00 -5.23 4.51
CA VAL A 40 7.55 -5.12 4.75
C VAL A 40 6.98 -4.02 3.86
N GLY A 41 5.81 -4.26 3.24
CA GLY A 41 5.24 -3.35 2.24
C GLY A 41 3.75 -3.09 2.36
N ILE A 42 2.95 -4.00 2.95
CA ILE A 42 1.48 -3.90 2.93
C ILE A 42 0.99 -2.58 3.54
N GLU A 43 1.53 -2.17 4.68
CA GLU A 43 1.05 -0.98 5.40
C GLU A 43 1.51 0.35 4.79
N THR A 44 2.47 0.32 3.88
CA THR A 44 3.05 1.53 3.28
C THR A 44 2.71 1.70 1.80
N VAL A 45 2.25 0.63 1.12
CA VAL A 45 2.09 0.63 -0.33
C VAL A 45 1.11 1.69 -0.83
N ALA A 46 -0.03 1.89 -0.17
CA ALA A 46 -1.03 2.85 -0.61
C ALA A 46 -0.48 4.29 -0.56
N ALA A 47 0.10 4.68 0.59
CA ALA A 47 0.67 6.02 0.77
C ALA A 47 1.89 6.26 -0.13
N LEU A 48 2.78 5.27 -0.28
CA LEU A 48 3.94 5.37 -1.17
C LEU A 48 3.52 5.47 -2.64
N THR A 49 2.57 4.65 -3.09
CA THR A 49 2.06 4.70 -4.46
C THR A 49 1.41 6.05 -4.75
N TYR A 50 0.57 6.54 -3.84
CA TYR A 50 -0.05 7.84 -3.99
C TYR A 50 0.99 8.97 -4.05
N SER A 51 1.94 9.00 -3.11
CA SER A 51 2.98 10.04 -3.03
C SER A 51 3.93 10.02 -4.24
N GLU A 52 4.34 8.82 -4.69
CA GLU A 52 5.39 8.68 -5.71
C GLU A 52 4.87 8.62 -7.13
N LEU A 53 3.62 8.20 -7.32
CA LEU A 53 3.08 8.03 -8.66
C LEU A 53 1.92 8.97 -8.93
N VAL A 54 0.98 9.14 -7.99
CA VAL A 54 -0.19 9.99 -8.23
C VAL A 54 0.17 11.47 -8.09
N LEU A 55 0.75 11.89 -6.98
CA LEU A 55 1.13 13.29 -6.77
C LEU A 55 2.21 13.77 -7.75
N LYS A 56 2.98 12.86 -8.33
CA LYS A 56 3.99 13.18 -9.35
C LYS A 56 3.46 13.10 -10.79
N GLY A 57 2.16 12.82 -10.98
CA GLY A 57 1.51 12.84 -12.29
C GLY A 57 1.84 11.65 -13.21
N TYR A 58 2.33 10.54 -12.66
CA TYR A 58 2.48 9.30 -13.43
C TYR A 58 1.17 8.52 -13.53
N LEU A 59 0.37 8.50 -12.46
CA LEU A 59 -0.94 7.85 -12.42
C LEU A 59 -2.02 8.82 -11.95
N THR A 60 -3.23 8.60 -12.39
CA THR A 60 -4.43 9.16 -11.74
C THR A 60 -4.81 8.31 -10.52
N PRO A 61 -5.63 8.82 -9.58
CA PRO A 61 -6.15 8.01 -8.47
C PRO A 61 -6.90 6.76 -8.95
N MET A 62 -7.62 6.85 -10.08
CA MET A 62 -8.35 5.71 -10.66
C MET A 62 -7.39 4.65 -11.19
N GLN A 63 -6.34 5.03 -11.90
CA GLN A 63 -5.29 4.10 -12.36
C GLN A 63 -4.55 3.45 -11.18
N MET A 64 -4.33 4.18 -10.08
CA MET A 64 -3.80 3.59 -8.85
C MET A 64 -4.72 2.47 -8.34
N ALA A 65 -6.02 2.73 -8.21
CA ALA A 65 -7.00 1.74 -7.77
C ALA A 65 -7.07 0.54 -8.75
N GLU A 66 -7.03 0.79 -10.04
CA GLU A 66 -6.99 -0.23 -11.07
C GLU A 66 -5.77 -1.15 -10.93
N LYS A 67 -4.56 -0.58 -10.81
CA LYS A 67 -3.30 -1.33 -10.73
C LYS A 67 -3.06 -2.00 -9.37
N MET A 68 -3.72 -1.56 -8.31
CA MET A 68 -3.59 -2.12 -6.96
C MET A 68 -4.75 -3.03 -6.55
N SER A 69 -5.89 -3.03 -7.25
CA SER A 69 -7.08 -3.79 -6.89
C SER A 69 -7.67 -4.55 -8.07
N TYR A 70 -8.18 -3.86 -9.08
CA TYR A 70 -8.91 -4.47 -10.20
C TYR A 70 -8.03 -5.41 -11.05
N ASN A 71 -6.88 -4.94 -11.51
CA ASN A 71 -5.98 -5.75 -12.33
C ASN A 71 -5.37 -6.93 -11.56
N PRO A 72 -4.91 -6.78 -10.29
CA PRO A 72 -4.50 -7.93 -9.48
C PRO A 72 -5.58 -9.00 -9.36
N ALA A 73 -6.84 -8.60 -9.10
CA ALA A 73 -7.96 -9.53 -9.02
C ALA A 73 -8.14 -10.32 -10.32
N LYS A 74 -8.07 -9.65 -11.48
CA LYS A 74 -8.10 -10.31 -12.78
C LYS A 74 -6.97 -11.30 -13.01
N VAL A 75 -5.74 -10.91 -12.64
CA VAL A 75 -4.55 -11.76 -12.82
C VAL A 75 -4.67 -13.07 -12.05
N ILE A 76 -5.25 -13.04 -10.85
CA ILE A 76 -5.46 -14.25 -10.04
C ILE A 76 -6.82 -14.95 -10.28
N GLY A 77 -7.62 -14.45 -11.22
CA GLY A 77 -8.93 -15.03 -11.53
C GLY A 77 -9.99 -14.83 -10.44
N SER A 78 -9.86 -13.78 -9.63
CA SER A 78 -10.84 -13.41 -8.59
C SER A 78 -11.93 -12.50 -9.19
N ASP A 79 -13.16 -12.62 -8.74
CA ASP A 79 -14.26 -11.71 -9.10
C ASP A 79 -14.34 -10.45 -8.19
N ARG A 80 -13.37 -10.27 -7.30
CA ARG A 80 -13.18 -9.09 -6.44
C ARG A 80 -12.53 -7.92 -7.18
N GLY A 81 -12.25 -6.85 -6.48
CA GLY A 81 -11.51 -5.69 -7.00
C GLY A 81 -12.38 -4.66 -7.71
N SER A 82 -13.71 -4.76 -7.64
CA SER A 82 -14.65 -3.77 -8.17
C SER A 82 -15.81 -3.53 -7.20
N LEU A 83 -16.44 -2.35 -7.29
CA LEU A 83 -17.59 -1.94 -6.49
C LEU A 83 -18.90 -2.11 -7.31
N GLU A 84 -19.15 -3.32 -7.79
CA GLU A 84 -20.36 -3.65 -8.53
C GLU A 84 -21.45 -4.21 -7.63
N VAL A 85 -22.71 -3.99 -8.00
CA VAL A 85 -23.86 -4.55 -7.29
C VAL A 85 -23.82 -6.08 -7.31
N GLY A 86 -23.94 -6.69 -6.15
CA GLY A 86 -23.95 -8.15 -5.98
C GLY A 86 -22.57 -8.76 -5.67
N LYS A 87 -21.51 -7.95 -5.66
CA LYS A 87 -20.18 -8.39 -5.20
C LYS A 87 -19.96 -8.22 -3.71
N ASP A 88 -18.95 -8.90 -3.19
CA ASP A 88 -18.52 -8.73 -1.80
C ASP A 88 -18.11 -7.27 -1.55
N ALA A 89 -18.54 -6.71 -0.43
CA ALA A 89 -18.18 -5.36 -0.03
C ALA A 89 -16.77 -5.35 0.60
N ASP A 90 -15.75 -5.38 -0.25
CA ASP A 90 -14.34 -5.20 0.09
C ASP A 90 -13.94 -3.78 -0.31
N ILE A 91 -13.86 -2.87 0.66
CA ILE A 91 -13.74 -1.45 0.41
C ILE A 91 -12.63 -0.85 1.26
N VAL A 92 -11.79 -0.02 0.65
CA VAL A 92 -10.82 0.83 1.34
C VAL A 92 -11.24 2.30 1.20
N ILE A 93 -11.31 3.01 2.30
CA ILE A 93 -11.52 4.46 2.32
C ILE A 93 -10.17 5.12 2.56
N PHE A 94 -9.77 5.96 1.59
CA PHE A 94 -8.45 6.56 1.53
C PHE A 94 -8.54 8.08 1.57
N ASN A 95 -7.82 8.71 2.50
CA ASN A 95 -7.72 10.16 2.60
C ASN A 95 -6.51 10.68 1.80
N PRO A 96 -6.71 11.31 0.64
CA PRO A 96 -5.62 11.77 -0.22
C PRO A 96 -4.92 13.05 0.28
N LYS A 97 -5.43 13.69 1.34
CA LYS A 97 -4.91 14.97 1.86
C LYS A 97 -4.04 14.80 3.11
N LYS A 98 -4.15 13.67 3.79
CA LYS A 98 -3.41 13.44 5.04
C LYS A 98 -1.93 13.20 4.73
N THR A 99 -1.07 14.00 5.36
CA THR A 99 0.39 13.83 5.28
C THR A 99 0.90 13.39 6.66
N TYR A 100 1.78 12.38 6.66
CA TYR A 100 2.37 11.85 7.89
C TYR A 100 3.77 11.27 7.62
N GLN A 101 4.48 10.99 8.68
CA GLN A 101 5.78 10.31 8.64
C GLN A 101 5.58 8.81 8.94
N ILE A 102 6.13 7.96 8.09
CA ILE A 102 6.10 6.52 8.32
C ILE A 102 6.93 6.22 9.58
N ASP A 103 6.30 5.58 10.56
CA ASP A 103 6.95 5.04 11.74
C ASP A 103 6.77 3.53 11.77
N LYS A 104 7.85 2.80 11.54
CA LYS A 104 7.85 1.33 11.54
C LYS A 104 7.42 0.73 12.88
N ASN A 105 7.50 1.47 13.99
CA ASN A 105 7.09 0.99 15.31
C ASN A 105 5.57 0.86 15.42
N ASN A 106 4.83 1.63 14.62
CA ASN A 106 3.36 1.61 14.57
C ASN A 106 2.80 0.53 13.62
N PHE A 107 3.64 -0.27 12.95
CA PHE A 107 3.16 -1.33 12.07
C PHE A 107 2.47 -2.45 12.85
N ALA A 108 1.36 -2.97 12.34
CA ALA A 108 0.70 -4.18 12.81
C ALA A 108 1.56 -5.43 12.52
N SER A 109 2.29 -5.43 11.40
CA SER A 109 3.28 -6.47 11.10
C SER A 109 4.31 -6.59 12.22
N LYS A 110 4.71 -7.81 12.56
CA LYS A 110 5.84 -8.06 13.48
C LYS A 110 7.19 -7.68 12.88
N GLY A 111 7.31 -7.72 11.54
CA GLY A 111 8.49 -7.25 10.81
C GLY A 111 8.60 -5.72 10.85
N ARG A 112 9.83 -5.23 10.98
CA ARG A 112 10.16 -3.79 10.97
C ARG A 112 11.21 -3.46 9.89
N ASN A 113 11.45 -4.40 8.98
CA ASN A 113 12.45 -4.31 7.93
C ASN A 113 11.93 -3.48 6.75
N THR A 114 11.93 -2.18 6.92
CA THR A 114 11.53 -1.20 5.90
C THR A 114 12.59 -0.13 5.69
N PRO A 115 12.85 0.29 4.43
CA PRO A 115 13.71 1.44 4.14
C PRO A 115 12.95 2.77 4.20
N PHE A 116 11.64 2.74 4.48
CA PHE A 116 10.77 3.91 4.42
C PHE A 116 10.52 4.56 5.79
N ASP A 117 11.13 4.04 6.84
CA ASP A 117 11.06 4.60 8.20
C ASP A 117 11.48 6.08 8.21
N GLY A 118 10.68 6.95 8.83
CA GLY A 118 10.91 8.39 8.84
C GLY A 118 10.58 9.13 7.54
N ARG A 119 10.16 8.44 6.49
CA ARG A 119 9.79 9.08 5.23
C ARG A 119 8.42 9.75 5.33
N THR A 120 8.34 11.01 4.89
CA THR A 120 7.07 11.72 4.77
C THR A 120 6.33 11.24 3.52
N VAL A 121 5.07 10.89 3.69
CA VAL A 121 4.15 10.46 2.64
C VAL A 121 2.81 11.18 2.77
N THR A 122 2.08 11.23 1.67
CA THR A 122 0.72 11.77 1.62
C THR A 122 -0.24 10.67 1.18
N GLY A 123 -1.41 10.65 1.81
CA GLY A 123 -2.42 9.62 1.60
C GLY A 123 -2.44 8.57 2.72
N GLU A 124 -3.56 8.44 3.39
CA GLU A 124 -3.73 7.52 4.51
C GLU A 124 -4.99 6.68 4.34
N VAL A 125 -4.91 5.39 4.66
CA VAL A 125 -6.10 4.53 4.75
C VAL A 125 -6.79 4.85 6.06
N GLU A 126 -8.06 5.26 5.99
CA GLU A 126 -8.88 5.58 7.18
C GLU A 126 -9.73 4.39 7.60
N TYR A 127 -10.30 3.67 6.63
CA TYR A 127 -11.14 2.50 6.91
C TYR A 127 -10.84 1.38 5.93
N THR A 128 -11.00 0.15 6.41
CA THR A 128 -11.01 -1.06 5.57
C THR A 128 -12.21 -1.92 5.94
N ILE A 129 -13.01 -2.25 4.94
CA ILE A 129 -14.17 -3.11 5.03
C ILE A 129 -13.85 -4.40 4.25
N CYS A 130 -14.13 -5.55 4.82
CA CYS A 130 -13.96 -6.84 4.19
C CYS A 130 -15.21 -7.68 4.39
N GLY A 131 -15.82 -8.16 3.30
CA GLY A 131 -17.07 -8.89 3.33
C GLY A 131 -18.20 -8.12 4.05
N GLY A 132 -18.27 -6.80 3.86
CA GLY A 132 -19.25 -5.93 4.52
C GLY A 132 -18.98 -5.61 5.99
N LYS A 133 -17.87 -6.06 6.57
CA LYS A 133 -17.51 -5.79 7.96
C LYS A 133 -16.33 -4.82 8.05
N MET A 134 -16.45 -3.81 8.92
CA MET A 134 -15.32 -2.94 9.27
C MET A 134 -14.26 -3.78 9.99
N ILE A 135 -13.06 -3.89 9.39
CA ILE A 135 -11.93 -4.63 9.96
C ILE A 135 -10.78 -3.72 10.39
N TYR A 136 -10.77 -2.50 9.91
CA TYR A 136 -9.82 -1.47 10.30
C TYR A 136 -10.50 -0.11 10.29
N GLU A 137 -10.28 0.64 11.35
CA GLU A 137 -10.64 2.04 11.51
C GLU A 137 -9.43 2.77 12.09
N LYS A 138 -9.01 3.85 11.42
CA LYS A 138 -7.94 4.69 11.92
C LYS A 138 -8.43 5.42 13.17
N GLU A 139 -7.78 5.19 14.31
CA GLU A 139 -8.04 5.98 15.50
C GLU A 139 -7.81 7.46 15.22
N MET A 140 -8.84 8.26 15.38
CA MET A 140 -8.72 9.72 15.31
C MET A 140 -7.82 10.16 16.46
N THR A 141 -6.54 10.38 16.18
CA THR A 141 -5.63 11.06 17.11
C THR A 141 -6.21 12.45 17.36
N GLY A 142 -6.75 12.63 18.57
CA GLY A 142 -7.64 13.71 18.93
C GLY A 142 -7.16 15.09 18.52
N GLU A 143 -7.91 15.70 17.62
CA GLU A 143 -8.21 17.10 17.72
C GLU A 143 -9.41 17.20 18.69
N LYS A 144 -9.10 17.35 19.97
CA LYS A 144 -10.11 17.89 20.91
C LYS A 144 -10.39 19.30 20.46
N ALA A 145 -11.66 19.53 20.04
CA ALA A 145 -12.22 20.84 19.81
C ALA A 145 -12.08 21.76 21.04
#